data_3684e2c5286e2556137e2bd03e2e676f
#
_entry.id   3684e2c5286e2556137e2bd03e2e676f
#
_cell.length_a   1.000
_cell.length_b   1.000
_cell.length_c   1.000
_cell.angle_alpha   90.00
_cell.angle_beta   90.00
_cell.angle_gamma   90.00
#
_symmetry.space_group_name_H-M   'P 1'
#
loop_
_entity.id
_entity.type
_entity.pdbx_description
1 polymer ?
#
loop_
_entity_poly.entity_id
_entity_poly.type
_entity_poly.pdbx_seq_one_letter_code
_entity_poly.pdbx_strand_id
1 'polypeptide(L)'
;DEYWRNRRTESGEEVAYTIPVASYIVYGLILVSLIIFAVVYPVTTFSLGNASVTFYAVPVGTVLFALFGWLGLRKSFHFFILSILAFTVIFLVIGVMGHGWYLPEISAIFLAMGVLTGYAAGKDTDSIIKLFLEGAKDILSAAIVVGLAGGIIQILQDGRIIDPILHALASLMNEAGRVA
;
A
#
# COMPACT_ATOMS: atom_id res chain seq x y z
N ASP A 1 -30.21 -11.26 -25.99
CA ASP A 1 -29.44 -12.55 -25.97
C ASP A 1 -28.17 -12.51 -26.82
N GLU A 2 -28.15 -11.77 -27.94
CA GLU A 2 -26.95 -11.60 -28.78
C GLU A 2 -25.86 -10.74 -28.13
N TYR A 3 -26.23 -9.71 -27.37
CA TYR A 3 -25.30 -8.83 -26.65
C TYR A 3 -24.48 -9.58 -25.60
N TRP A 4 -25.09 -10.51 -24.85
CA TRP A 4 -24.41 -11.32 -23.86
C TRP A 4 -23.61 -12.50 -24.46
N ARG A 5 -23.95 -12.91 -25.67
CA ARG A 5 -23.20 -13.94 -26.42
C ARG A 5 -21.90 -13.38 -26.97
N ASN A 6 -21.93 -12.17 -27.52
CA ASN A 6 -20.74 -11.48 -28.04
C ASN A 6 -19.74 -11.14 -26.92
N ARG A 7 -20.22 -10.74 -25.74
CA ARG A 7 -19.33 -10.52 -24.59
C ARG A 7 -18.61 -11.78 -24.12
N ARG A 8 -19.22 -12.94 -24.26
CA ARG A 8 -18.57 -14.22 -23.90
C ARG A 8 -17.52 -14.66 -24.92
N THR A 9 -17.67 -14.29 -26.16
CA THR A 9 -16.65 -14.55 -27.19
C THR A 9 -15.47 -13.57 -27.10
N GLU A 10 -15.70 -12.32 -26.73
CA GLU A 10 -14.63 -11.37 -26.46
C GLU A 10 -13.85 -11.66 -25.15
N SER A 11 -14.49 -12.27 -24.16
CA SER A 11 -13.83 -12.73 -22.92
C SER A 11 -13.16 -14.11 -23.06
N GLY A 12 -13.36 -14.79 -24.16
CA GLY A 12 -12.81 -16.13 -24.44
C GLY A 12 -11.52 -16.14 -25.28
N GLU A 13 -11.07 -15.00 -25.80
CA GLU A 13 -9.69 -14.84 -26.17
C GLU A 13 -8.86 -14.82 -24.88
N GLU A 14 -8.37 -15.98 -24.45
CA GLU A 14 -7.14 -16.05 -23.68
C GLU A 14 -6.07 -15.34 -24.51
N VAL A 15 -5.94 -14.04 -24.30
CA VAL A 15 -4.75 -13.31 -24.72
C VAL A 15 -3.63 -14.04 -24.02
N ALA A 16 -2.91 -14.87 -24.76
CA ALA A 16 -1.68 -15.50 -24.30
C ALA A 16 -0.72 -14.33 -23.98
N TYR A 17 -0.81 -13.80 -22.77
CA TYR A 17 0.09 -12.79 -22.27
C TYR A 17 1.46 -13.44 -22.18
N THR A 18 2.24 -13.31 -23.25
CA THR A 18 3.66 -13.59 -23.20
C THR A 18 4.22 -12.66 -22.13
N ILE A 19 4.76 -13.24 -21.07
CA ILE A 19 5.32 -12.48 -19.94
C ILE A 19 6.42 -11.57 -20.50
N PRO A 20 6.30 -10.23 -20.39
CA PRO A 20 7.29 -9.32 -20.94
C PRO A 20 8.67 -9.59 -20.29
N VAL A 21 9.73 -9.49 -21.06
CA VAL A 21 11.11 -9.61 -20.54
C VAL A 21 11.33 -8.62 -19.37
N ALA A 22 10.68 -7.46 -19.42
CA ALA A 22 10.68 -6.47 -18.36
C ALA A 22 10.24 -7.05 -17.01
N SER A 23 9.30 -8.01 -16.97
CA SER A 23 8.87 -8.66 -15.73
C SER A 23 9.98 -9.43 -15.03
N TYR A 24 10.87 -10.08 -15.79
CA TYR A 24 12.05 -10.77 -15.24
C TYR A 24 13.08 -9.80 -14.68
N ILE A 25 13.28 -8.66 -15.36
CA ILE A 25 14.18 -7.60 -14.89
C ILE A 25 13.66 -6.99 -13.60
N VAL A 26 12.37 -6.66 -13.56
CA VAL A 26 11.69 -6.12 -12.37
C VAL A 26 11.75 -7.10 -11.20
N TYR A 27 11.47 -8.38 -11.45
CA TYR A 27 11.60 -9.43 -10.43
C TYR A 27 13.02 -9.49 -9.85
N GLY A 28 14.04 -9.50 -10.71
CA GLY A 28 15.44 -9.50 -10.29
C GLY A 28 15.80 -8.26 -9.47
N LEU A 29 15.33 -7.08 -9.88
CA LEU A 29 15.59 -5.83 -9.18
C LEU A 29 14.94 -5.80 -7.79
N ILE A 30 13.68 -6.21 -7.68
CA ILE A 30 12.98 -6.32 -6.39
C ILE A 30 13.71 -7.34 -5.49
N LEU A 31 14.08 -8.48 -6.05
CA LEU A 31 14.75 -9.55 -5.28
C LEU A 31 16.11 -9.08 -4.74
N VAL A 32 16.91 -8.41 -5.55
CA VAL A 32 18.20 -7.83 -5.11
C VAL A 32 17.98 -6.80 -4.01
N SER A 33 16.99 -5.90 -4.17
CA SER A 33 16.64 -4.91 -3.15
C SER A 33 16.23 -5.56 -1.83
N LEU A 34 15.40 -6.62 -1.89
CA LEU A 34 14.97 -7.36 -0.70
C LEU A 34 16.11 -8.13 -0.04
N ILE A 35 17.03 -8.69 -0.82
CA ILE A 35 18.23 -9.36 -0.27
C ILE A 35 19.10 -8.35 0.46
N ILE A 36 19.36 -7.19 -0.13
CA ILE A 36 20.13 -6.11 0.53
C ILE A 36 19.45 -5.72 1.84
N PHE A 37 18.13 -5.53 1.81
CA PHE A 37 17.37 -5.17 2.99
C PHE A 37 17.40 -6.28 4.06
N ALA A 38 17.32 -7.56 3.67
CA ALA A 38 17.41 -8.70 4.56
C ALA A 38 18.80 -8.86 5.20
N VAL A 39 19.86 -8.46 4.50
CA VAL A 39 21.24 -8.49 5.05
C VAL A 39 21.45 -7.34 6.04
N VAL A 40 20.92 -6.15 5.74
CA VAL A 40 21.03 -4.97 6.61
C VAL A 40 20.15 -5.11 7.86
N TYR A 41 18.95 -5.67 7.71
CA TYR A 41 17.96 -5.85 8.78
C TYR A 41 17.55 -7.33 8.92
N PRO A 42 18.47 -8.21 9.36
CA PRO A 42 18.19 -9.65 9.42
C PRO A 42 17.12 -10.02 10.44
N VAL A 43 17.01 -9.25 11.50
CA VAL A 43 16.12 -9.52 12.63
C VAL A 43 15.11 -8.40 12.80
N THR A 44 13.85 -8.77 12.97
CA THR A 44 12.75 -7.84 13.21
C THR A 44 12.12 -8.12 14.57
N THR A 45 11.96 -7.08 15.39
CA THR A 45 11.32 -7.19 16.70
C THR A 45 9.94 -6.55 16.65
N PHE A 46 8.91 -7.35 16.89
CA PHE A 46 7.52 -6.88 16.98
C PHE A 46 7.16 -6.67 18.44
N SER A 47 6.76 -5.46 18.81
CA SER A 47 6.24 -5.17 20.15
C SER A 47 4.72 -5.29 20.14
N LEU A 48 4.19 -6.24 20.88
CA LEU A 48 2.75 -6.47 21.08
C LEU A 48 2.40 -6.17 22.54
N GLY A 49 2.22 -4.90 22.85
CA GLY A 49 1.99 -4.47 24.24
C GLY A 49 3.21 -4.76 25.13
N ASN A 50 3.05 -5.65 26.12
CA ASN A 50 4.13 -6.02 27.04
C ASN A 50 5.00 -7.20 26.54
N ALA A 51 4.67 -7.80 25.41
CA ALA A 51 5.44 -8.90 24.81
C ALA A 51 6.20 -8.41 23.58
N SER A 52 7.46 -8.82 23.45
CA SER A 52 8.27 -8.60 22.24
C SER A 52 8.58 -9.96 21.62
N VAL A 53 8.25 -10.12 20.35
CA VAL A 53 8.57 -11.30 19.55
C VAL A 53 9.62 -10.92 18.51
N THR A 54 10.75 -11.61 18.54
CA THR A 54 11.86 -11.35 17.62
C THR A 54 12.01 -12.53 16.68
N PHE A 55 11.95 -12.30 15.38
CA PHE A 55 12.16 -13.34 14.37
C PHE A 55 12.68 -12.77 13.05
N TYR A 56 13.13 -13.66 12.16
CA TYR A 56 13.71 -13.32 10.86
C TYR A 56 12.62 -13.00 9.82
N ALA A 57 11.77 -11.99 10.08
CA ALA A 57 10.63 -11.65 9.22
C ALA A 57 11.05 -11.26 7.81
N VAL A 58 12.04 -10.38 7.67
CA VAL A 58 12.53 -9.89 6.37
C VAL A 58 13.18 -11.02 5.56
N PRO A 59 14.14 -11.80 6.07
CA PRO A 59 14.70 -12.94 5.33
C PRO A 59 13.66 -13.96 4.91
N VAL A 60 12.75 -14.35 5.80
CA VAL A 60 11.67 -15.30 5.49
C VAL A 60 10.75 -14.73 4.40
N GLY A 61 10.33 -13.47 4.52
CA GLY A 61 9.52 -12.79 3.51
C GLY A 61 10.23 -12.73 2.15
N THR A 62 11.54 -12.48 2.13
CA THR A 62 12.36 -12.46 0.90
C THR A 62 12.39 -13.83 0.22
N VAL A 63 12.58 -14.91 0.98
CA VAL A 63 12.58 -16.29 0.44
C VAL A 63 11.18 -16.63 -0.11
N LEU A 64 10.12 -16.29 0.61
CA LEU A 64 8.76 -16.51 0.15
C LEU A 64 8.47 -15.71 -1.12
N PHE A 65 8.88 -14.44 -1.19
CA PHE A 65 8.75 -13.63 -2.40
C PHE A 65 9.52 -14.25 -3.58
N ALA A 66 10.74 -14.75 -3.35
CA ALA A 66 11.52 -15.40 -4.39
C ALA A 66 10.79 -16.63 -4.95
N LEU A 67 10.19 -17.47 -4.10
CA LEU A 67 9.43 -18.65 -4.52
C LEU A 67 8.13 -18.27 -5.25
N PHE A 68 7.30 -17.42 -4.64
CA PHE A 68 6.00 -17.05 -5.22
C PHE A 68 6.14 -16.17 -6.46
N GLY A 69 7.11 -15.25 -6.50
CA GLY A 69 7.41 -14.44 -7.66
C GLY A 69 7.89 -15.29 -8.84
N TRP A 70 8.77 -16.27 -8.58
CA TRP A 70 9.21 -17.23 -9.61
C TRP A 70 8.07 -18.11 -10.14
N LEU A 71 7.23 -18.62 -9.23
CA LEU A 71 6.03 -19.39 -9.62
C LEU A 71 5.05 -18.50 -10.41
N GLY A 72 4.90 -17.24 -10.01
CA GLY A 72 4.08 -16.26 -10.72
C GLY A 72 4.55 -16.06 -12.16
N LEU A 73 5.85 -15.83 -12.35
CA LEU A 73 6.45 -15.68 -13.67
C LEU A 73 6.29 -16.94 -14.55
N ARG A 74 6.16 -18.12 -13.96
CA ARG A 74 5.94 -19.36 -14.71
C ARG A 74 4.47 -19.64 -15.02
N LYS A 75 3.56 -19.18 -14.17
CA LYS A 75 2.14 -19.55 -14.24
C LYS A 75 1.30 -18.53 -15.02
N SER A 76 1.40 -17.25 -14.68
CA SER A 76 0.60 -16.18 -15.27
C SER A 76 1.12 -14.81 -14.88
N PHE A 77 1.10 -13.86 -15.82
CA PHE A 77 1.42 -12.46 -15.56
C PHE A 77 0.58 -11.84 -14.42
N HIS A 78 -0.73 -12.13 -14.41
CA HIS A 78 -1.63 -11.66 -13.35
C HIS A 78 -1.24 -12.17 -11.97
N PHE A 79 -0.84 -13.44 -11.88
CA PHE A 79 -0.38 -14.03 -10.62
C PHE A 79 0.92 -13.38 -10.14
N PHE A 80 1.81 -13.01 -11.05
CA PHE A 80 3.04 -12.28 -10.73
C PHE A 80 2.74 -10.89 -10.14
N ILE A 81 1.84 -10.12 -10.79
CA ILE A 81 1.44 -8.79 -10.28
C ILE A 81 0.76 -8.89 -8.90
N LEU A 82 -0.14 -9.86 -8.73
CA LEU A 82 -0.77 -10.13 -7.42
C LEU A 82 0.27 -10.49 -6.36
N SER A 83 1.31 -11.23 -6.72
CA SER A 83 2.40 -11.55 -5.79
C SER A 83 3.17 -10.31 -5.37
N ILE A 84 3.51 -9.41 -6.30
CA ILE A 84 4.15 -8.13 -5.97
C ILE A 84 3.28 -7.33 -4.99
N LEU A 85 1.98 -7.20 -5.28
CA LEU A 85 1.04 -6.47 -4.42
C LEU A 85 0.94 -7.09 -3.03
N ALA A 86 0.74 -8.41 -2.95
CA ALA A 86 0.61 -9.12 -1.67
C ALA A 86 1.89 -8.97 -0.81
N PHE A 87 3.06 -9.16 -1.42
CA PHE A 87 4.33 -9.02 -0.72
C PHE A 87 4.64 -7.57 -0.35
N THR A 88 4.24 -6.59 -1.17
CA THR A 88 4.34 -5.16 -0.79
C THR A 88 3.57 -4.88 0.49
N VAL A 89 2.34 -5.39 0.62
CA VAL A 89 1.53 -5.23 1.83
C VAL A 89 2.19 -5.95 3.02
N ILE A 90 2.70 -7.16 2.83
CA ILE A 90 3.41 -7.91 3.89
C ILE A 90 4.64 -7.13 4.37
N PHE A 91 5.49 -6.66 3.45
CA PHE A 91 6.68 -5.88 3.80
C PHE A 91 6.35 -4.54 4.44
N LEU A 92 5.23 -3.92 4.04
CA LEU A 92 4.73 -2.71 4.68
C LEU A 92 4.35 -2.98 6.14
N VAL A 93 3.64 -4.07 6.42
CA VAL A 93 3.30 -4.47 7.81
C VAL A 93 4.57 -4.74 8.62
N ILE A 94 5.54 -5.46 8.06
CA ILE A 94 6.85 -5.72 8.69
C ILE A 94 7.58 -4.40 8.98
N GLY A 95 7.60 -3.48 8.03
CA GLY A 95 8.25 -2.19 8.15
C GLY A 95 7.62 -1.30 9.22
N VAL A 96 6.30 -1.18 9.21
CA VAL A 96 5.57 -0.35 10.19
C VAL A 96 5.68 -0.94 11.60
N MET A 97 5.39 -2.21 11.77
CA MET A 97 5.35 -2.83 13.11
C MET A 97 6.75 -3.20 13.63
N GLY A 98 7.68 -3.55 12.75
CA GLY A 98 8.99 -4.06 13.15
C GLY A 98 10.12 -3.03 13.09
N HIS A 99 10.01 -2.04 12.21
CA HIS A 99 11.06 -1.03 11.97
C HIS A 99 10.58 0.41 12.22
N GLY A 100 9.31 0.59 12.63
CA GLY A 100 8.77 1.91 12.94
C GLY A 100 8.64 2.82 11.71
N TRP A 101 8.38 2.25 10.52
CA TRP A 101 8.19 3.04 9.32
C TRP A 101 7.01 3.99 9.44
N TYR A 102 7.19 5.16 8.86
CA TYR A 102 6.21 6.23 8.88
C TYR A 102 5.77 6.59 7.45
N LEU A 103 5.05 7.70 7.29
CA LEU A 103 4.48 8.13 6.00
C LEU A 103 5.50 8.19 4.84
N PRO A 104 6.76 8.68 5.03
CA PRO A 104 7.71 8.73 3.93
C PRO A 104 8.11 7.36 3.38
N GLU A 105 8.39 6.39 4.27
CA GLU A 105 8.80 5.05 3.87
C GLU A 105 7.63 4.29 3.21
N ILE A 106 6.43 4.43 3.77
CA ILE A 106 5.20 3.85 3.21
C ILE A 106 4.96 4.40 1.80
N SER A 107 5.05 5.72 1.63
CA SER A 107 4.85 6.38 0.34
C SER A 107 5.90 5.96 -0.68
N ALA A 108 7.15 5.80 -0.27
CA ALA A 108 8.24 5.36 -1.14
C ALA A 108 8.01 3.93 -1.66
N ILE A 109 7.54 3.01 -0.81
CA ILE A 109 7.23 1.63 -1.22
C ILE A 109 6.06 1.59 -2.19
N PHE A 110 4.97 2.33 -1.93
CA PHE A 110 3.84 2.37 -2.85
C PHE A 110 4.23 2.97 -4.21
N LEU A 111 5.03 4.03 -4.21
CA LEU A 111 5.56 4.61 -5.44
C LEU A 111 6.41 3.61 -6.21
N ALA A 112 7.35 2.96 -5.53
CA ALA A 112 8.22 1.94 -6.13
C ALA A 112 7.39 0.78 -6.69
N MET A 113 6.41 0.27 -5.95
CA MET A 113 5.50 -0.78 -6.41
C MET A 113 4.74 -0.35 -7.67
N GLY A 114 4.17 0.86 -7.70
CA GLY A 114 3.42 1.36 -8.85
C GLY A 114 4.28 1.47 -10.11
N VAL A 115 5.47 2.04 -9.98
CA VAL A 115 6.43 2.17 -11.09
C VAL A 115 6.91 0.80 -11.57
N LEU A 116 7.34 -0.08 -10.65
CA LEU A 116 7.87 -1.40 -11.01
C LEU A 116 6.81 -2.30 -11.65
N THR A 117 5.56 -2.28 -11.15
CA THR A 117 4.45 -3.01 -11.78
C THR A 117 4.11 -2.46 -13.15
N GLY A 118 4.17 -1.15 -13.36
CA GLY A 118 3.99 -0.53 -14.66
C GLY A 118 5.03 -1.01 -15.67
N TYR A 119 6.31 -1.02 -15.32
CA TYR A 119 7.37 -1.56 -16.16
C TYR A 119 7.25 -3.07 -16.37
N ALA A 120 6.91 -3.83 -15.34
CA ALA A 120 6.65 -5.26 -15.47
C ALA A 120 5.53 -5.57 -16.47
N ALA A 121 4.52 -4.69 -16.54
CA ALA A 121 3.44 -4.76 -17.51
C ALA A 121 3.84 -4.30 -18.93
N GLY A 122 5.11 -3.96 -19.15
CA GLY A 122 5.60 -3.48 -20.44
C GLY A 122 5.08 -2.10 -20.83
N LYS A 123 4.64 -1.28 -19.85
CA LYS A 123 4.21 0.09 -20.09
C LYS A 123 5.42 0.99 -20.26
N ASP A 124 5.31 1.96 -21.17
CA ASP A 124 6.26 3.05 -21.33
C ASP A 124 6.15 4.07 -20.19
N THR A 125 7.19 4.87 -20.00
CA THR A 125 7.26 5.85 -18.90
C THR A 125 6.11 6.84 -18.94
N ASP A 126 5.70 7.32 -20.11
CA ASP A 126 4.62 8.29 -20.26
C ASP A 126 3.28 7.71 -19.84
N SER A 127 3.02 6.45 -20.16
CA SER A 127 1.82 5.71 -19.71
C SER A 127 1.81 5.53 -18.20
N ILE A 128 2.96 5.19 -17.59
CA ILE A 128 3.07 5.04 -16.13
C ILE A 128 2.77 6.37 -15.44
N ILE A 129 3.34 7.48 -15.93
CA ILE A 129 3.09 8.83 -15.39
C ILE A 129 1.61 9.19 -15.51
N LYS A 130 0.98 8.94 -16.66
CA LYS A 130 -0.45 9.22 -16.86
C LYS A 130 -1.32 8.44 -15.86
N LEU A 131 -1.09 7.14 -15.72
CA LEU A 131 -1.82 6.29 -14.76
C LEU A 131 -1.63 6.77 -13.32
N PHE A 132 -0.42 7.19 -12.97
CA PHE A 132 -0.13 7.74 -11.66
C PHE A 132 -0.89 9.06 -11.41
N LEU A 133 -0.92 9.96 -12.40
CA LEU A 133 -1.64 11.23 -12.29
C LEU A 133 -3.17 11.02 -12.26
N GLU A 134 -3.70 10.03 -12.97
CA GLU A 134 -5.12 9.66 -12.90
C GLU A 134 -5.47 9.17 -11.48
N GLY A 135 -4.69 8.24 -10.92
CA GLY A 135 -4.86 7.79 -9.54
C GLY A 135 -4.74 8.93 -8.52
N ALA A 136 -3.81 9.86 -8.72
CA ALA A 136 -3.66 11.03 -7.86
C ALA A 136 -4.89 11.95 -7.91
N LYS A 137 -5.52 12.13 -9.08
CA LYS A 137 -6.76 12.90 -9.22
C LYS A 137 -7.92 12.27 -8.45
N ASP A 138 -8.03 10.95 -8.47
CA ASP A 138 -9.12 10.23 -7.80
C ASP A 138 -9.10 10.44 -6.28
N ILE A 139 -7.89 10.49 -5.68
CA ILE A 139 -7.75 10.69 -4.23
C ILE A 139 -7.61 12.16 -3.81
N LEU A 140 -7.45 13.09 -4.76
CA LEU A 140 -7.20 14.51 -4.49
C LEU A 140 -8.33 15.14 -3.66
N SER A 141 -9.57 14.81 -3.97
CA SER A 141 -10.74 15.31 -3.23
C SER A 141 -10.68 14.92 -1.75
N ALA A 142 -10.41 13.65 -1.47
CA ALA A 142 -10.26 13.17 -0.10
C ALA A 142 -9.06 13.81 0.61
N ALA A 143 -7.93 13.96 -0.08
CA ALA A 143 -6.74 14.59 0.48
C ALA A 143 -6.98 16.06 0.87
N ILE A 144 -7.72 16.82 0.05
CA ILE A 144 -8.10 18.20 0.35
C ILE A 144 -8.98 18.27 1.60
N VAL A 145 -9.99 17.39 1.70
CA VAL A 145 -10.89 17.37 2.87
C VAL A 145 -10.11 17.07 4.16
N VAL A 146 -9.22 16.07 4.12
CA VAL A 146 -8.36 15.74 5.27
C VAL A 146 -7.41 16.89 5.62
N GLY A 147 -6.82 17.54 4.62
CA GLY A 147 -5.93 18.69 4.82
C GLY A 147 -6.66 19.88 5.45
N LEU A 148 -7.87 20.21 4.98
CA LEU A 148 -8.69 21.26 5.54
C LEU A 148 -9.12 20.94 6.98
N ALA A 149 -9.54 19.70 7.25
CA ALA A 149 -9.89 19.27 8.59
C ALA A 149 -8.70 19.42 9.56
N GLY A 150 -7.50 19.00 9.14
CA GLY A 150 -6.27 19.19 9.92
C GLY A 150 -5.97 20.66 10.18
N GLY A 151 -6.11 21.53 9.17
CA GLY A 151 -5.95 22.98 9.31
C GLY A 151 -6.94 23.60 10.30
N ILE A 152 -8.20 23.20 10.26
CA ILE A 152 -9.23 23.65 11.21
C ILE A 152 -8.86 23.22 12.63
N ILE A 153 -8.45 21.97 12.83
CA ILE A 153 -8.02 21.47 14.15
C ILE A 153 -6.85 22.32 14.69
N GLN A 154 -5.86 22.60 13.84
CA GLN A 154 -4.70 23.41 14.24
C GLN A 154 -5.11 24.83 14.66
N ILE A 155 -5.99 25.48 13.89
CA ILE A 155 -6.51 26.82 14.23
C ILE A 155 -7.27 26.81 15.56
N LEU A 156 -8.09 25.78 15.80
CA LEU A 156 -8.84 25.64 17.05
C LEU A 156 -7.91 25.41 18.26
N GLN A 157 -6.82 24.64 18.06
CA GLN A 157 -5.82 24.41 19.11
C GLN A 157 -5.04 25.69 19.42
N ASP A 158 -4.52 26.35 18.40
CA ASP A 158 -3.75 27.60 18.57
C ASP A 158 -4.61 28.72 19.18
N GLY A 159 -5.87 28.78 18.80
CA GLY A 159 -6.86 29.70 19.34
C GLY A 159 -7.35 29.35 20.75
N ARG A 160 -6.96 28.21 21.33
CA ARG A 160 -7.44 27.67 22.61
C ARG A 160 -8.97 27.63 22.71
N ILE A 161 -9.64 27.33 21.56
CA ILE A 161 -11.10 27.34 21.44
C ILE A 161 -11.68 25.96 21.82
N ILE A 162 -10.86 24.90 21.77
CA ILE A 162 -11.30 23.52 22.03
C ILE A 162 -11.77 23.35 23.47
N ASP A 163 -11.02 23.87 24.46
CA ASP A 163 -11.35 23.75 25.89
C ASP A 163 -12.69 24.37 26.26
N PRO A 164 -13.00 25.64 25.85
CA PRO A 164 -14.32 26.22 26.07
C PRO A 164 -15.47 25.46 25.43
N ILE A 165 -15.28 24.94 24.22
CA ILE A 165 -16.32 24.14 23.53
C ILE A 165 -16.57 22.83 24.27
N LEU A 166 -15.52 22.10 24.68
CA LEU A 166 -15.65 20.88 25.45
C LEU A 166 -16.33 21.10 26.79
N HIS A 167 -15.97 22.21 27.47
CA HIS A 167 -16.58 22.54 28.73
C HIS A 167 -18.08 22.88 28.59
N ALA A 168 -18.45 23.64 27.56
CA ALA A 168 -19.84 23.94 27.25
C ALA A 168 -20.66 22.70 26.91
N LEU A 169 -20.11 21.79 26.10
CA LEU A 169 -20.74 20.51 25.77
C LEU A 169 -20.91 19.61 27.01
N ALA A 170 -19.87 19.52 27.86
CA ALA A 170 -19.94 18.74 29.08
C ALA A 170 -20.97 19.28 30.08
N SER A 171 -21.11 20.61 30.18
CA SER A 171 -22.13 21.25 31.04
C SER A 171 -23.55 20.97 30.53
N LEU A 172 -23.78 21.03 29.20
CA LEU A 172 -25.07 20.73 28.62
C LEU A 172 -25.46 19.24 28.81
N MET A 173 -24.47 18.34 28.67
CA MET A 173 -24.71 16.91 28.91
C MET A 173 -25.02 16.59 30.38
N ASN A 174 -24.35 17.26 31.32
CA ASN A 174 -24.64 17.12 32.74
C ASN A 174 -26.02 17.67 33.14
N GLU A 175 -26.46 18.76 32.51
CA GLU A 175 -27.82 19.29 32.72
C GLU A 175 -28.87 18.35 32.15
N ALA A 176 -28.66 17.86 30.94
CA ALA A 176 -29.58 16.89 30.30
C ALA A 176 -29.69 15.57 31.09
N GLY A 177 -28.59 15.07 31.64
CA GLY A 177 -28.56 13.89 32.48
C GLY A 177 -29.19 14.05 33.87
N ARG A 178 -29.44 15.27 34.29
CA ARG A 178 -30.14 15.58 35.58
C ARG A 178 -31.66 15.63 35.42
N VAL A 179 -32.17 15.76 34.21
CA VAL A 179 -33.61 15.91 33.89
C VAL A 179 -34.25 14.59 33.47
N ALA A 180 -33.44 13.57 33.21
CA ALA A 180 -33.89 12.20 32.91
C ALA A 180 -33.82 11.30 34.15
#